data_353d28cc00f96306171b87e9de3a949c
#
_entry.id   353d28cc00f96306171b87e9de3a949c
#
_cell.length_a   1.000
_cell.length_b   1.000
_cell.length_c   1.000
_cell.angle_alpha   90.00
_cell.angle_beta   90.00
_cell.angle_gamma   90.00
#
_symmetry.space_group_name_H-M   'P 1'
#
loop_
_entity.id
_entity.type
_entity.pdbx_description
1 polymer ?
#
loop_
_entity_poly.entity_id
_entity_poly.type
_entity_poly.pdbx_seq_one_letter_code
_entity_poly.pdbx_strand_id
1 'polypeptide(L)'
;MKVLVTKDYLTNIANSIRGKKGSSTKYKPEDMSGAIDSITTTYAPRYVSFREYKGTDLIPELAGLDTSNMGTMAQMFYYCDALRSIDVSKFNTTGINNMRYMFYACANLINLNLSNFNTDRVTDMSYMFANCERLLSLDIRNFNFNNVGSYTGMFNGVPSNCEIIVADDNAKRWITSKFSNLTNVKTVGEL
;
A
#
# COMPACT_ATOMS: atom_id res chain seq x y z
N MET A 1 -5.27 -19.23 11.73
CA MET A 1 -5.29 -17.88 11.15
C MET A 1 -5.69 -18.02 9.68
N LYS A 2 -6.87 -17.55 9.25
CA LYS A 2 -7.32 -17.69 7.85
C LYS A 2 -6.83 -16.47 7.09
N VAL A 3 -5.79 -16.64 6.29
CA VAL A 3 -5.34 -15.60 5.35
C VAL A 3 -6.35 -15.56 4.21
N LEU A 4 -7.08 -14.44 4.04
CA LEU A 4 -7.90 -14.19 2.85
C LEU A 4 -6.97 -13.84 1.70
N VAL A 5 -6.48 -14.87 1.06
CA VAL A 5 -5.70 -14.74 -0.17
C VAL A 5 -6.71 -14.65 -1.31
N THR A 6 -6.57 -13.69 -2.22
CA THR A 6 -7.48 -13.57 -3.36
C THR A 6 -7.47 -14.87 -4.19
N LYS A 7 -8.60 -15.18 -4.85
CA LYS A 7 -8.72 -16.38 -5.70
C LYS A 7 -7.58 -16.48 -6.72
N ASP A 8 -7.11 -15.33 -7.22
CA ASP A 8 -6.01 -15.25 -8.19
C ASP A 8 -4.65 -15.57 -7.56
N TYR A 9 -4.41 -15.17 -6.32
CA TYR A 9 -3.19 -15.51 -5.58
C TYR A 9 -3.12 -17.02 -5.28
N LEU A 10 -4.24 -17.61 -4.82
CA LEU A 10 -4.34 -19.06 -4.63
C LEU A 10 -4.15 -19.82 -5.95
N THR A 11 -4.71 -19.28 -7.05
CA THR A 11 -4.55 -19.84 -8.40
C THR A 11 -3.08 -19.78 -8.84
N ASN A 12 -2.39 -18.67 -8.58
CA ASN A 12 -0.98 -18.51 -8.93
C ASN A 12 -0.06 -19.41 -8.10
N ILE A 13 -0.32 -19.57 -6.80
CA ILE A 13 0.37 -20.54 -5.94
C ILE A 13 0.12 -21.95 -6.45
N ALA A 14 -1.13 -22.33 -6.70
CA ALA A 14 -1.48 -23.66 -7.21
C ALA A 14 -0.82 -23.96 -8.56
N ASN A 15 -0.69 -22.96 -9.45
CA ASN A 15 -0.01 -23.08 -10.73
C ASN A 15 1.52 -23.23 -10.56
N SER A 16 2.11 -22.50 -9.61
CA SER A 16 3.54 -22.60 -9.30
C SER A 16 3.91 -23.96 -8.70
N ILE A 17 3.05 -24.52 -7.85
CA ILE A 17 3.21 -25.87 -7.28
C ILE A 17 3.07 -26.93 -8.38
N ARG A 18 2.09 -26.79 -9.29
CA ARG A 18 1.93 -27.70 -10.46
C ARG A 18 3.14 -27.69 -11.37
N GLY A 19 3.68 -26.52 -11.68
CA GLY A 19 4.86 -26.38 -12.55
C GLY A 19 6.11 -27.05 -11.99
N LYS A 20 6.26 -27.11 -10.65
CA LYS A 20 7.42 -27.74 -9.98
C LYS A 20 7.31 -29.25 -9.78
N LYS A 21 6.11 -29.81 -9.73
CA LYS A 21 5.90 -31.25 -9.41
C LYS A 21 5.48 -32.13 -10.58
N GLY A 22 5.23 -31.55 -11.76
CA GLY A 22 4.81 -32.35 -12.94
C GLY A 22 3.52 -33.16 -12.73
N SER A 23 2.70 -32.79 -11.73
CA SER A 23 1.54 -33.55 -11.29
C SER A 23 0.24 -32.96 -11.79
N SER A 24 -0.59 -33.81 -12.39
CA SER A 24 -1.94 -33.50 -12.87
C SER A 24 -3.03 -33.58 -11.78
N THR A 25 -2.67 -33.82 -10.53
CA THR A 25 -3.63 -33.97 -9.43
C THR A 25 -4.21 -32.65 -9.01
N LYS A 26 -5.55 -32.53 -9.01
CA LYS A 26 -6.30 -31.41 -8.44
C LYS A 26 -6.16 -31.44 -6.92
N TYR A 27 -5.48 -30.44 -6.35
CA TYR A 27 -5.51 -30.24 -4.90
C TYR A 27 -6.91 -29.77 -4.48
N LYS A 28 -7.46 -30.38 -3.44
CA LYS A 28 -8.68 -29.91 -2.80
C LYS A 28 -8.35 -28.74 -1.86
N PRO A 29 -9.29 -27.80 -1.61
CA PRO A 29 -9.06 -26.67 -0.70
C PRO A 29 -8.59 -27.08 0.70
N GLU A 30 -9.04 -28.21 1.22
CA GLU A 30 -8.64 -28.76 2.51
C GLU A 30 -7.16 -29.20 2.57
N ASP A 31 -6.56 -29.56 1.41
CA ASP A 31 -5.16 -29.99 1.32
C ASP A 31 -4.17 -28.81 1.17
N MET A 32 -4.71 -27.60 0.95
CA MET A 32 -3.91 -26.40 0.68
C MET A 32 -3.37 -25.74 1.95
N SER A 33 -4.01 -25.94 3.11
CA SER A 33 -3.62 -25.26 4.35
C SER A 33 -2.19 -25.66 4.79
N GLY A 34 -1.86 -26.94 4.80
CA GLY A 34 -0.51 -27.43 5.12
C GLY A 34 0.56 -27.08 4.08
N ALA A 35 0.15 -26.94 2.80
CA ALA A 35 1.06 -26.51 1.74
C ALA A 35 1.34 -25.01 1.80
N ILE A 36 0.35 -24.20 2.22
CA ILE A 36 0.50 -22.76 2.43
C ILE A 36 1.40 -22.49 3.62
N ASP A 37 1.24 -23.20 4.75
CA ASP A 37 2.08 -23.05 5.93
C ASP A 37 3.56 -23.37 5.64
N SER A 38 3.83 -24.35 4.77
CA SER A 38 5.20 -24.68 4.34
C SER A 38 5.80 -23.66 3.35
N ILE A 39 4.97 -22.90 2.63
CA ILE A 39 5.41 -21.88 1.68
C ILE A 39 5.67 -20.55 2.41
N THR A 40 4.86 -20.22 3.41
CA THR A 40 5.00 -18.97 4.18
C THR A 40 6.25 -18.93 5.06
N THR A 41 6.80 -20.08 5.43
CA THR A 41 8.05 -20.17 6.19
C THR A 41 9.32 -20.04 5.35
N THR A 42 9.22 -20.11 4.01
CA THR A 42 10.41 -20.16 3.14
C THR A 42 10.47 -19.05 2.09
N TYR A 43 9.40 -18.32 1.85
CA TYR A 43 9.35 -17.22 0.87
C TYR A 43 8.51 -16.06 1.39
N ALA A 44 9.15 -15.03 1.91
CA ALA A 44 8.50 -13.72 2.04
C ALA A 44 8.04 -13.28 0.64
N PRO A 45 6.75 -12.94 0.44
CA PRO A 45 6.23 -12.63 -0.88
C PRO A 45 6.91 -11.35 -1.41
N ARG A 46 7.44 -11.41 -2.61
CA ARG A 46 8.01 -10.22 -3.29
C ARG A 46 6.95 -9.21 -3.71
N TYR A 47 5.69 -9.60 -3.68
CA TYR A 47 4.55 -8.78 -4.03
C TYR A 47 3.29 -9.30 -3.34
N VAL A 48 2.54 -8.40 -2.69
CA VAL A 48 1.21 -8.66 -2.11
C VAL A 48 0.27 -7.57 -2.57
N SER A 49 -0.97 -7.92 -2.91
CA SER A 49 -1.99 -6.96 -3.31
C SER A 49 -3.33 -7.32 -2.68
N PHE A 50 -3.98 -6.32 -2.10
CA PHE A 50 -5.35 -6.36 -1.59
C PHE A 50 -6.32 -5.63 -2.53
N ARG A 51 -5.95 -5.54 -3.79
CA ARG A 51 -6.70 -4.84 -4.83
C ARG A 51 -8.19 -5.20 -4.80
N GLU A 52 -9.04 -4.16 -4.87
CA GLU A 52 -10.50 -4.30 -4.89
C GLU A 52 -11.10 -4.98 -3.64
N TYR A 53 -10.40 -4.92 -2.51
CA TYR A 53 -10.94 -5.40 -1.24
C TYR A 53 -12.22 -4.62 -0.87
N LYS A 54 -13.30 -5.34 -0.57
CA LYS A 54 -14.63 -4.77 -0.33
C LYS A 54 -15.04 -4.71 1.14
N GLY A 55 -14.16 -5.08 2.05
CA GLY A 55 -14.39 -4.89 3.49
C GLY A 55 -14.25 -3.42 3.90
N THR A 56 -15.05 -3.00 4.87
CA THR A 56 -15.07 -1.61 5.38
C THR A 56 -14.05 -1.36 6.48
N ASP A 57 -13.57 -2.42 7.13
CA ASP A 57 -12.75 -2.37 8.32
C ASP A 57 -11.34 -2.91 8.05
N LEU A 58 -10.53 -2.88 9.10
CA LEU A 58 -9.15 -3.35 9.09
C LEU A 58 -9.01 -4.69 8.35
N ILE A 59 -8.03 -4.77 7.46
CA ILE A 59 -7.60 -6.02 6.84
C ILE A 59 -6.77 -6.76 7.90
N PRO A 60 -7.30 -7.80 8.57
CA PRO A 60 -6.61 -8.44 9.70
C PRO A 60 -5.26 -9.04 9.32
N GLU A 61 -5.12 -9.42 8.05
CA GLU A 61 -3.94 -10.04 7.49
C GLU A 61 -2.72 -9.13 7.46
N LEU A 62 -2.93 -7.80 7.54
CA LEU A 62 -1.83 -6.84 7.55
C LEU A 62 -0.98 -6.95 8.82
N ALA A 63 -1.58 -7.34 9.96
CA ALA A 63 -0.89 -7.41 11.24
C ALA A 63 0.28 -8.40 11.27
N GLY A 64 0.23 -9.44 10.44
CA GLY A 64 1.28 -10.47 10.32
C GLY A 64 2.05 -10.44 9.00
N LEU A 65 1.81 -9.44 8.15
CA LEU A 65 2.45 -9.36 6.84
C LEU A 65 3.89 -8.87 6.96
N ASP A 66 4.84 -9.73 6.63
CA ASP A 66 6.24 -9.33 6.48
C ASP A 66 6.46 -8.67 5.10
N THR A 67 6.76 -7.38 5.10
CA THR A 67 7.03 -6.60 3.90
C THR A 67 8.52 -6.36 3.66
N SER A 68 9.42 -6.91 4.49
CA SER A 68 10.86 -6.62 4.46
C SER A 68 11.56 -6.99 3.16
N ASN A 69 11.04 -8.00 2.44
CA ASN A 69 11.60 -8.48 1.18
C ASN A 69 10.87 -7.97 -0.07
N MET A 70 9.91 -7.04 0.11
CA MET A 70 9.20 -6.45 -1.02
C MET A 70 10.04 -5.37 -1.69
N GLY A 71 10.08 -5.37 -3.03
CA GLY A 71 10.71 -4.32 -3.83
C GLY A 71 9.71 -3.26 -4.30
N THR A 72 8.41 -3.59 -4.27
CA THR A 72 7.33 -2.71 -4.75
C THR A 72 6.08 -2.88 -3.90
N MET A 73 5.36 -1.78 -3.69
CA MET A 73 4.00 -1.75 -3.13
C MET A 73 3.00 -1.11 -4.13
N ALA A 74 3.38 -1.08 -5.42
CA ALA A 74 2.51 -0.57 -6.45
C ALA A 74 1.17 -1.30 -6.46
N GLN A 75 0.06 -0.52 -6.48
CA GLN A 75 -1.32 -1.03 -6.51
C GLN A 75 -1.74 -1.91 -5.32
N MET A 76 -1.02 -1.89 -4.20
CA MET A 76 -1.28 -2.81 -3.08
C MET A 76 -2.72 -2.72 -2.56
N PHE A 77 -3.29 -1.52 -2.48
CA PHE A 77 -4.67 -1.25 -2.04
C PHE A 77 -5.50 -0.57 -3.14
N TYR A 78 -5.20 -0.84 -4.40
CA TYR A 78 -5.87 -0.26 -5.56
C TYR A 78 -7.37 -0.60 -5.56
N TYR A 79 -8.25 0.44 -5.65
CA TYR A 79 -9.71 0.29 -5.62
C TYR A 79 -10.28 -0.39 -4.36
N CYS A 80 -9.63 -0.21 -3.21
CA CYS A 80 -10.21 -0.56 -1.91
C CYS A 80 -11.21 0.52 -1.48
N ASP A 81 -12.24 0.72 -2.32
CA ASP A 81 -13.20 1.81 -2.24
C ASP A 81 -14.10 1.78 -1.00
N ALA A 82 -14.33 0.60 -0.40
CA ALA A 82 -15.10 0.45 0.82
C ALA A 82 -14.28 0.71 2.11
N LEU A 83 -12.94 0.69 2.03
CA LEU A 83 -12.04 0.76 3.18
C LEU A 83 -12.09 2.16 3.82
N ARG A 84 -12.38 2.23 5.14
CA ARG A 84 -12.45 3.50 5.90
C ARG A 84 -11.20 3.82 6.68
N SER A 85 -10.48 2.80 7.12
CA SER A 85 -9.21 2.90 7.83
C SER A 85 -8.31 1.74 7.48
N ILE A 86 -7.00 1.92 7.67
CA ILE A 86 -6.01 0.88 7.45
C ILE A 86 -4.85 1.05 8.44
N ASP A 87 -4.39 -0.05 9.01
CA ASP A 87 -3.19 -0.08 9.84
C ASP A 87 -2.03 -0.69 9.07
N VAL A 88 -1.08 0.16 8.69
CA VAL A 88 0.17 -0.21 8.01
C VAL A 88 1.41 0.09 8.88
N SER A 89 1.21 0.29 10.18
CA SER A 89 2.27 0.66 11.12
C SER A 89 3.40 -0.36 11.23
N LYS A 90 3.15 -1.61 10.82
CA LYS A 90 4.15 -2.69 10.82
C LYS A 90 4.88 -2.87 9.50
N PHE A 91 4.55 -2.07 8.47
CA PHE A 91 5.20 -2.20 7.17
C PHE A 91 6.66 -1.74 7.23
N ASN A 92 7.55 -2.58 6.75
CA ASN A 92 8.92 -2.20 6.42
C ASN A 92 8.97 -1.80 4.95
N THR A 93 9.26 -0.53 4.67
CA THR A 93 9.29 0.02 3.32
C THR A 93 10.69 0.37 2.83
N THR A 94 11.74 0.04 3.58
CA THR A 94 13.15 0.40 3.25
C THR A 94 13.63 -0.15 1.91
N GLY A 95 13.06 -1.27 1.44
CA GLY A 95 13.37 -1.89 0.14
C GLY A 95 12.53 -1.40 -1.03
N ILE A 96 11.49 -0.59 -0.77
CA ILE A 96 10.49 -0.24 -1.79
C ILE A 96 11.02 0.87 -2.71
N ASN A 97 10.92 0.64 -4.01
CA ASN A 97 11.27 1.63 -5.04
C ASN A 97 10.05 2.17 -5.81
N ASN A 98 8.88 1.53 -5.69
CA ASN A 98 7.67 1.91 -6.44
C ASN A 98 6.43 1.80 -5.54
N MET A 99 5.71 2.94 -5.40
CA MET A 99 4.45 3.06 -4.66
C MET A 99 3.29 3.57 -5.56
N ARG A 100 3.45 3.46 -6.89
CA ARG A 100 2.46 3.90 -7.87
C ARG A 100 1.11 3.26 -7.61
N TYR A 101 0.04 4.10 -7.58
CA TYR A 101 -1.35 3.66 -7.35
C TYR A 101 -1.60 2.91 -6.03
N MET A 102 -0.71 3.01 -5.02
CA MET A 102 -0.81 2.18 -3.81
C MET A 102 -2.17 2.29 -3.12
N PHE A 103 -2.73 3.50 -3.00
CA PHE A 103 -4.04 3.78 -2.41
C PHE A 103 -5.03 4.40 -3.42
N TYR A 104 -4.82 4.17 -4.71
CA TYR A 104 -5.67 4.73 -5.77
C TYR A 104 -7.13 4.30 -5.58
N ALA A 105 -8.05 5.29 -5.60
CA ALA A 105 -9.49 5.07 -5.44
C ALA A 105 -9.89 4.35 -4.13
N CYS A 106 -9.15 4.59 -3.04
CA CYS A 106 -9.61 4.31 -1.68
C CYS A 106 -10.59 5.41 -1.25
N ALA A 107 -11.74 5.50 -1.95
CA ALA A 107 -12.64 6.66 -1.92
C ALA A 107 -13.26 6.94 -0.55
N ASN A 108 -13.41 5.92 0.32
CA ASN A 108 -13.96 6.07 1.66
C ASN A 108 -12.91 6.17 2.77
N LEU A 109 -11.61 6.14 2.44
CA LEU A 109 -10.54 6.26 3.42
C LEU A 109 -10.55 7.68 4.03
N ILE A 110 -10.60 7.75 5.38
CA ILE A 110 -10.76 9.01 6.11
C ILE A 110 -9.43 9.50 6.65
N ASN A 111 -8.68 8.62 7.31
CA ASN A 111 -7.38 8.94 7.88
C ASN A 111 -6.35 7.91 7.42
N LEU A 112 -5.16 8.39 7.06
CA LEU A 112 -4.07 7.53 6.62
C LEU A 112 -2.76 7.97 7.29
N ASN A 113 -2.25 7.11 8.17
CA ASN A 113 -0.97 7.35 8.82
C ASN A 113 0.12 6.48 8.16
N LEU A 114 1.06 7.14 7.48
CA LEU A 114 2.24 6.56 6.85
C LEU A 114 3.54 7.09 7.47
N SER A 115 3.47 7.56 8.70
CA SER A 115 4.63 8.16 9.40
C SER A 115 5.78 7.16 9.63
N ASN A 116 5.52 5.85 9.53
CA ASN A 116 6.54 4.81 9.60
C ASN A 116 7.20 4.49 8.24
N PHE A 117 6.70 5.05 7.12
CA PHE A 117 7.23 4.73 5.79
C PHE A 117 8.57 5.42 5.54
N ASN A 118 9.57 4.62 5.19
CA ASN A 118 10.81 5.10 4.59
C ASN A 118 10.63 5.11 3.07
N THR A 119 10.80 6.27 2.44
CA THR A 119 10.66 6.44 0.99
C THR A 119 11.97 6.83 0.30
N ASP A 120 13.12 6.66 0.96
CA ASP A 120 14.44 7.07 0.44
C ASP A 120 14.77 6.45 -0.92
N ARG A 121 14.22 5.27 -1.23
CA ARG A 121 14.46 4.55 -2.48
C ARG A 121 13.32 4.66 -3.49
N VAL A 122 12.22 5.33 -3.12
CA VAL A 122 11.02 5.41 -3.97
C VAL A 122 11.26 6.39 -5.10
N THR A 123 11.07 5.93 -6.34
CA THR A 123 11.21 6.73 -7.56
C THR A 123 9.88 7.05 -8.24
N ASP A 124 8.83 6.27 -7.98
CA ASP A 124 7.50 6.47 -8.58
C ASP A 124 6.40 6.45 -7.50
N MET A 125 5.74 7.61 -7.34
CA MET A 125 4.57 7.82 -6.49
C MET A 125 3.34 8.26 -7.30
N SER A 126 3.35 8.04 -8.63
CA SER A 126 2.27 8.48 -9.51
C SER A 126 0.94 7.90 -9.06
N TYR A 127 -0.08 8.77 -8.95
CA TYR A 127 -1.45 8.43 -8.55
C TYR A 127 -1.57 7.72 -7.20
N MET A 128 -0.57 7.85 -6.30
CA MET A 128 -0.53 7.08 -5.05
C MET A 128 -1.78 7.26 -4.19
N PHE A 129 -2.30 8.47 -4.08
CA PHE A 129 -3.49 8.83 -3.29
C PHE A 129 -4.64 9.32 -4.18
N ALA A 130 -4.54 9.15 -5.50
CA ALA A 130 -5.57 9.69 -6.39
C ALA A 130 -6.94 9.07 -6.11
N ASN A 131 -7.99 9.90 -6.14
CA ASN A 131 -9.37 9.54 -5.84
C ASN A 131 -9.60 9.01 -4.40
N CYS A 132 -8.77 9.44 -3.44
CA CYS A 132 -9.08 9.32 -2.01
C CYS A 132 -10.01 10.48 -1.59
N GLU A 133 -11.25 10.46 -2.07
CA GLU A 133 -12.19 11.60 -2.08
C GLU A 133 -12.67 12.02 -0.69
N ARG A 134 -12.54 11.17 0.33
CA ARG A 134 -12.95 11.44 1.71
C ARG A 134 -11.78 11.58 2.68
N LEU A 135 -10.55 11.66 2.17
CA LEU A 135 -9.38 11.76 3.02
C LEU A 135 -9.34 13.11 3.75
N LEU A 136 -9.37 13.08 5.08
CA LEU A 136 -9.33 14.25 5.95
C LEU A 136 -7.94 14.48 6.54
N SER A 137 -7.17 13.41 6.79
CA SER A 137 -5.83 13.49 7.35
C SER A 137 -4.90 12.47 6.71
N LEU A 138 -3.72 12.93 6.33
CA LEU A 138 -2.65 12.14 5.72
C LEU A 138 -1.32 12.47 6.39
N ASP A 139 -0.77 11.55 7.17
CA ASP A 139 0.53 11.71 7.79
C ASP A 139 1.63 11.04 6.97
N ILE A 140 2.44 11.85 6.31
CA ILE A 140 3.59 11.46 5.49
C ILE A 140 4.88 12.15 5.97
N ARG A 141 4.97 12.40 7.28
CA ARG A 141 6.08 13.16 7.88
C ARG A 141 7.47 12.59 7.60
N ASN A 142 7.57 11.29 7.30
CA ASN A 142 8.86 10.65 6.99
C ASN A 142 9.08 10.41 5.49
N PHE A 143 8.24 11.00 4.63
CA PHE A 143 8.47 10.91 3.19
C PHE A 143 9.65 11.76 2.76
N ASN A 144 10.57 11.12 2.04
CA ASN A 144 11.68 11.76 1.35
C ASN A 144 11.36 11.83 -0.16
N PHE A 145 11.30 13.04 -0.69
CA PHE A 145 10.94 13.28 -2.11
C PHE A 145 12.16 13.43 -3.03
N ASN A 146 13.39 13.34 -2.52
CA ASN A 146 14.60 13.63 -3.28
C ASN A 146 14.82 12.71 -4.49
N ASN A 147 14.39 11.44 -4.39
CA ASN A 147 14.55 10.45 -5.45
C ASN A 147 13.27 10.26 -6.30
N VAL A 148 12.19 10.99 -5.99
CA VAL A 148 10.90 10.84 -6.68
C VAL A 148 10.95 11.52 -8.05
N GLY A 149 11.10 10.70 -9.10
CA GLY A 149 11.07 11.14 -10.50
C GLY A 149 9.68 11.19 -11.12
N SER A 150 8.74 10.36 -10.61
CA SER A 150 7.37 10.28 -11.11
C SER A 150 6.35 10.48 -10.00
N TYR A 151 5.53 11.51 -10.13
CA TYR A 151 4.50 11.90 -9.14
C TYR A 151 3.18 12.37 -9.80
N THR A 152 3.01 12.10 -11.10
CA THR A 152 1.83 12.52 -11.86
C THR A 152 0.55 12.11 -11.14
N GLY A 153 -0.34 13.09 -10.91
CA GLY A 153 -1.65 12.84 -10.30
C GLY A 153 -1.63 12.28 -8.88
N MET A 154 -0.50 12.38 -8.15
CA MET A 154 -0.33 11.77 -6.81
C MET A 154 -1.48 12.08 -5.86
N PHE A 155 -2.04 13.30 -5.92
CA PHE A 155 -3.12 13.77 -5.05
C PHE A 155 -4.40 14.15 -5.83
N ASN A 156 -4.57 13.71 -7.07
CA ASN A 156 -5.78 14.01 -7.82
C ASN A 156 -7.03 13.49 -7.10
N GLY A 157 -8.04 14.36 -6.87
CA GLY A 157 -9.26 13.97 -6.17
C GLY A 157 -9.13 13.87 -4.64
N VAL A 158 -7.95 14.16 -4.07
CA VAL A 158 -7.82 14.39 -2.62
C VAL A 158 -8.44 15.75 -2.28
N PRO A 159 -9.26 15.86 -1.21
CA PRO A 159 -9.86 17.13 -0.81
C PRO A 159 -8.81 18.20 -0.55
N SER A 160 -9.07 19.43 -1.02
CA SER A 160 -8.12 20.56 -0.88
C SER A 160 -7.82 20.93 0.57
N ASN A 161 -8.74 20.66 1.48
CA ASN A 161 -8.62 20.88 2.92
C ASN A 161 -8.09 19.65 3.70
N CYS A 162 -7.75 18.55 3.03
CA CYS A 162 -7.10 17.42 3.69
C CYS A 162 -5.86 17.90 4.44
N GLU A 163 -5.76 17.60 5.73
CA GLU A 163 -4.56 17.91 6.51
C GLU A 163 -3.44 16.95 6.11
N ILE A 164 -2.39 17.50 5.49
CA ILE A 164 -1.22 16.71 5.08
C ILE A 164 -0.04 17.10 5.97
N ILE A 165 0.44 16.14 6.76
CA ILE A 165 1.55 16.35 7.70
C ILE A 165 2.85 15.89 7.05
N VAL A 166 3.83 16.79 6.99
CA VAL A 166 5.17 16.56 6.41
C VAL A 166 6.26 16.88 7.42
N ALA A 167 7.51 16.46 7.13
CA ALA A 167 8.64 16.67 8.03
C ALA A 167 8.95 18.15 8.28
N ASP A 168 9.14 18.91 7.20
CA ASP A 168 9.73 20.23 7.21
C ASP A 168 9.24 21.11 6.05
N ASP A 169 9.75 22.33 6.00
CA ASP A 169 9.43 23.30 4.96
C ASP A 169 9.89 22.87 3.56
N ASN A 170 10.89 22.03 3.42
CA ASN A 170 11.33 21.54 2.11
C ASN A 170 10.28 20.59 1.54
N ALA A 171 9.81 19.64 2.35
CA ALA A 171 8.73 18.74 1.99
C ALA A 171 7.41 19.50 1.71
N LYS A 172 7.08 20.50 2.55
CA LYS A 172 5.91 21.37 2.37
C LYS A 172 5.99 22.11 1.04
N ARG A 173 7.11 22.75 0.74
CA ARG A 173 7.33 23.43 -0.55
C ARG A 173 7.28 22.49 -1.73
N TRP A 174 7.84 21.29 -1.60
CA TRP A 174 7.79 20.28 -2.66
C TRP A 174 6.34 19.96 -3.04
N ILE A 175 5.48 19.69 -2.05
CA ILE A 175 4.04 19.40 -2.28
C ILE A 175 3.33 20.60 -2.86
N THR A 176 3.38 21.75 -2.19
CA THR A 176 2.60 22.94 -2.56
C THR A 176 3.00 23.54 -3.91
N SER A 177 4.26 23.36 -4.32
CA SER A 177 4.72 23.81 -5.65
C SER A 177 4.19 22.96 -6.80
N LYS A 178 3.80 21.71 -6.55
CA LYS A 178 3.35 20.75 -7.56
C LYS A 178 1.84 20.51 -7.53
N PHE A 179 1.22 20.73 -6.37
CA PHE A 179 -0.19 20.45 -6.10
C PHE A 179 -0.83 21.66 -5.43
N SER A 180 -1.02 22.74 -6.21
CA SER A 180 -1.50 24.05 -5.73
C SER A 180 -2.93 24.02 -5.16
N ASN A 181 -3.70 22.96 -5.42
CA ASN A 181 -5.02 22.75 -4.85
C ASN A 181 -5.00 22.30 -3.38
N LEU A 182 -3.86 21.86 -2.86
CA LEU A 182 -3.73 21.42 -1.46
C LEU A 182 -3.42 22.64 -0.57
N THR A 183 -4.37 23.02 0.27
CA THR A 183 -4.29 24.26 1.06
C THR A 183 -3.96 24.04 2.53
N ASN A 184 -3.96 22.78 3.00
CA ASN A 184 -3.75 22.45 4.42
C ASN A 184 -2.55 21.50 4.61
N VAL A 185 -1.38 21.91 4.09
CA VAL A 185 -0.11 21.19 4.29
C VAL A 185 0.63 21.80 5.47
N LYS A 186 0.92 20.98 6.50
CA LYS A 186 1.58 21.41 7.74
C LYS A 186 2.89 20.66 7.94
N THR A 187 3.86 21.33 8.53
CA THR A 187 5.05 20.68 9.07
C THR A 187 4.79 20.11 10.45
N VAL A 188 5.64 19.17 10.91
CA VAL A 188 5.56 18.65 12.28
C VAL A 188 5.67 19.76 13.32
N GLY A 189 6.41 20.84 13.03
CA GLY A 189 6.56 21.99 13.93
C GLY A 189 5.31 22.90 14.00
N GLU A 190 4.31 22.71 13.14
CA GLU A 190 3.05 23.48 13.10
C GLU A 190 1.87 22.73 13.76
N LEU A 191 2.10 21.53 14.33
CA LEU A 191 1.11 20.74 15.08
C LEU A 191 1.08 21.16 16.54
#